data_f707923b9d7a045eb7b7937156a3ccf4
#
_entry.id   f707923b9d7a045eb7b7937156a3ccf4
#
_cell.length_a   1.000
_cell.length_b   1.000
_cell.length_c   1.000
_cell.angle_alpha   90.00
_cell.angle_beta   90.00
_cell.angle_gamma   90.00
#
_symmetry.space_group_name_H-M   'P 1'
#
loop_
_entity.id
_entity.type
_entity.pdbx_description
1 polymer ?
#
loop_
_entity_poly.entity_id
_entity_poly.type
_entity_poly.pdbx_seq_one_letter_code
_entity_poly.pdbx_strand_id
1 'polypeptide(L)'
;MIEIRLANRQAPGDIIVLTAAVRDLQLQYPDEFSVDVYTHNRESIWRHNPHITELDPGKVRHINMKYSGPIRRSGTSGKHFTTAFHETLTQQLGVKVTPTAIHGDIYFTEEERANLPIEGDYWVVMAGCKTDLLTKMWGHQRYQEVVDRLRGNVAFVQVGGGPDRRRPSHLHAPLDGVVDLLGKTSFRQLMCLILHAKGVLCGVTCGMHLAACVNIPCVVIAGGREPDTWERYDRAAWIHEGLTPPVDLVEHAFFDTMGKLKCCEKDGCWKSGLGDMPLRKGNNDPNCRHLDDGTPQCLTMISPEAVAEAVKAYGTPRSRVEDLEVKLKPEPSSPEPPRELKNEKRIVTSTGKKGIMLERTGNPTICALLYGTYTQLHKRCINSILRNTPADKYKLIVGCNEVAQPTLDWLATELPRVGIDHTVLIEPTNIYKYPFMRKMFSLVDTKWVIWFDDDSYINANPEWLQQLAAFFHPGGNSGYHCFGKKYYYHLKNGQINWIQAAKWYKGRNFRQNKGHHTIDFCTGGFWAISTDAIRALDWPDPRIKHNGGDIMLGAALYQNELDIQQVRIPGLVISGHARRGYKETHPGITS
;
A
#
# COMPACT_ATOMS: atom_id res chain seq x y z
N MET A 1 12.63 3.96 -38.00
CA MET A 1 12.06 3.29 -36.81
C MET A 1 11.67 4.36 -35.81
N ILE A 2 10.44 4.36 -35.32
CA ILE A 2 9.94 5.34 -34.35
C ILE A 2 10.19 4.78 -32.95
N GLU A 3 11.01 5.49 -32.16
CA GLU A 3 11.34 5.10 -30.80
C GLU A 3 10.28 5.61 -29.83
N ILE A 4 9.64 4.67 -29.11
CA ILE A 4 8.58 4.98 -28.13
C ILE A 4 8.87 4.36 -26.78
N ARG A 5 8.45 5.05 -25.72
CA ARG A 5 8.51 4.54 -24.35
C ARG A 5 7.13 4.56 -23.71
N LEU A 6 6.63 3.37 -23.39
CA LEU A 6 5.31 3.19 -22.78
C LEU A 6 5.41 3.26 -21.27
N ALA A 7 4.74 4.24 -20.68
CA ALA A 7 4.75 4.45 -19.23
C ALA A 7 3.45 3.92 -18.60
N ASN A 8 3.56 2.92 -17.71
CA ASN A 8 2.45 2.43 -16.89
C ASN A 8 2.95 2.15 -15.46
N ARG A 9 2.46 2.93 -14.50
CA ARG A 9 2.80 2.78 -13.07
C ARG A 9 1.60 2.27 -12.25
N GLN A 10 0.67 1.58 -12.88
CA GLN A 10 -0.50 0.97 -12.24
C GLN A 10 -0.13 -0.36 -11.55
N ALA A 11 -1.14 -1.16 -11.20
CA ALA A 11 -0.93 -2.44 -10.54
C ALA A 11 -0.23 -3.46 -11.48
N PRO A 12 0.40 -4.50 -10.94
CA PRO A 12 1.04 -5.53 -11.77
C PRO A 12 0.11 -6.17 -12.80
N GLY A 13 -1.19 -6.36 -12.49
CA GLY A 13 -2.18 -6.87 -13.44
C GLY A 13 -2.28 -5.99 -14.69
N ASP A 14 -2.37 -4.67 -14.53
CA ASP A 14 -2.40 -3.72 -15.66
C ASP A 14 -1.14 -3.80 -16.54
N ILE A 15 0.01 -4.07 -15.92
CA ILE A 15 1.28 -4.17 -16.64
C ILE A 15 1.35 -5.50 -17.41
N ILE A 16 0.85 -6.59 -16.83
CA ILE A 16 0.76 -7.89 -17.50
C ILE A 16 -0.14 -7.77 -18.73
N VAL A 17 -1.29 -7.12 -18.61
CA VAL A 17 -2.20 -6.87 -19.75
C VAL A 17 -1.54 -5.99 -20.83
N LEU A 18 -0.74 -4.99 -20.45
CA LEU A 18 -0.01 -4.15 -21.41
C LEU A 18 0.96 -4.96 -22.28
N THR A 19 1.49 -6.11 -21.80
CA THR A 19 2.41 -6.93 -22.60
C THR A 19 1.76 -7.44 -23.88
N ALA A 20 0.44 -7.72 -23.87
CA ALA A 20 -0.30 -8.11 -25.08
C ALA A 20 -0.26 -7.02 -26.16
N ALA A 21 -0.50 -5.76 -25.78
CA ALA A 21 -0.51 -4.66 -26.73
C ALA A 21 0.89 -4.36 -27.30
N VAL A 22 1.95 -4.59 -26.51
CA VAL A 22 3.34 -4.47 -26.99
C VAL A 22 3.68 -5.60 -27.96
N ARG A 23 3.33 -6.85 -27.62
CA ARG A 23 3.46 -8.00 -28.55
C ARG A 23 2.82 -7.69 -29.87
N ASP A 24 1.55 -7.31 -29.86
CA ASP A 24 0.76 -7.14 -31.08
C ASP A 24 1.21 -5.94 -31.92
N LEU A 25 1.69 -4.87 -31.29
CA LEU A 25 2.33 -3.76 -31.99
C LEU A 25 3.58 -4.24 -32.75
N GLN A 26 4.45 -5.00 -32.09
CA GLN A 26 5.70 -5.48 -32.67
C GLN A 26 5.47 -6.54 -33.76
N LEU A 27 4.47 -7.42 -33.60
CA LEU A 27 4.10 -8.40 -34.61
C LEU A 27 3.48 -7.77 -35.85
N GLN A 28 2.70 -6.71 -35.72
CA GLN A 28 2.02 -6.03 -36.82
C GLN A 28 2.90 -4.99 -37.51
N TYR A 29 3.87 -4.41 -36.79
CA TYR A 29 4.75 -3.35 -37.30
C TYR A 29 6.22 -3.57 -36.86
N PRO A 30 6.84 -4.69 -37.23
CA PRO A 30 8.13 -5.14 -36.67
C PRO A 30 9.28 -4.15 -36.93
N ASP A 31 9.26 -3.45 -38.08
CA ASP A 31 10.34 -2.56 -38.51
C ASP A 31 9.98 -1.05 -38.33
N GLU A 32 8.80 -0.74 -37.83
CA GLU A 32 8.34 0.63 -37.71
C GLU A 32 8.58 1.22 -36.32
N PHE A 33 8.47 0.40 -35.27
CA PHE A 33 8.56 0.83 -33.87
C PHE A 33 9.66 0.11 -33.11
N SER A 34 10.45 0.86 -32.33
CA SER A 34 11.24 0.34 -31.21
C SER A 34 10.54 0.72 -29.92
N VAL A 35 10.29 -0.25 -29.04
CA VAL A 35 9.48 -0.07 -27.83
C VAL A 35 10.34 -0.27 -26.59
N ASP A 36 10.41 0.75 -25.73
CA ASP A 36 10.86 0.61 -24.35
C ASP A 36 9.69 0.78 -23.38
N VAL A 37 9.85 0.34 -22.15
CA VAL A 37 8.80 0.41 -21.11
C VAL A 37 9.32 1.02 -19.82
N TYR A 38 8.46 1.85 -19.21
CA TYR A 38 8.69 2.43 -17.89
C TYR A 38 7.55 2.02 -16.96
N THR A 39 7.72 0.88 -16.28
CA THR A 39 6.68 0.25 -15.46
C THR A 39 7.21 -0.17 -14.09
N HIS A 40 6.30 -0.38 -13.14
CA HIS A 40 6.64 -1.16 -11.94
C HIS A 40 6.94 -2.60 -12.33
N ASN A 41 7.78 -3.28 -11.54
CA ASN A 41 8.17 -4.68 -11.76
C ASN A 41 8.75 -4.94 -13.18
N ARG A 42 9.42 -3.94 -13.80
CA ARG A 42 10.04 -4.08 -15.13
C ARG A 42 10.96 -5.29 -15.17
N GLU A 43 11.85 -5.42 -14.21
CA GLU A 43 12.83 -6.51 -14.10
C GLU A 43 12.22 -7.90 -13.90
N SER A 44 10.94 -7.99 -13.61
CA SER A 44 10.23 -9.27 -13.48
C SER A 44 9.32 -9.54 -14.67
N ILE A 45 8.37 -8.63 -14.95
CA ILE A 45 7.33 -8.82 -15.98
C ILE A 45 7.91 -8.78 -17.39
N TRP A 46 8.87 -7.88 -17.64
CA TRP A 46 9.46 -7.68 -18.96
C TRP A 46 10.78 -8.40 -19.18
N ARG A 47 11.23 -9.19 -18.19
CA ARG A 47 12.45 -10.00 -18.31
C ARG A 47 12.32 -10.96 -19.49
N HIS A 48 13.31 -10.99 -20.36
CA HIS A 48 13.37 -11.82 -21.56
C HIS A 48 12.27 -11.57 -22.59
N ASN A 49 11.54 -10.47 -22.49
CA ASN A 49 10.51 -10.11 -23.46
C ASN A 49 11.20 -9.64 -24.77
N PRO A 50 11.01 -10.36 -25.91
CA PRO A 50 11.70 -10.03 -27.16
C PRO A 50 11.13 -8.78 -27.85
N HIS A 51 10.01 -8.26 -27.38
CA HIS A 51 9.30 -7.14 -27.98
C HIS A 51 9.68 -5.79 -27.40
N ILE A 52 10.66 -5.73 -26.48
CA ILE A 52 11.15 -4.49 -25.91
C ILE A 52 12.64 -4.31 -26.16
N THR A 53 13.04 -3.06 -26.33
CA THR A 53 14.45 -2.64 -26.50
C THR A 53 14.73 -1.53 -25.49
N GLU A 54 15.91 -1.53 -24.89
CA GLU A 54 16.31 -0.43 -24.01
C GLU A 54 16.67 0.80 -24.86
N LEU A 55 15.99 1.93 -24.61
CA LEU A 55 16.13 3.15 -25.37
C LEU A 55 16.55 4.34 -24.47
N ASP A 56 17.22 5.33 -25.05
CA ASP A 56 17.58 6.56 -24.36
C ASP A 56 16.30 7.35 -23.99
N PRO A 57 15.98 7.52 -22.70
CA PRO A 57 14.77 8.22 -22.28
C PRO A 57 14.65 9.66 -22.79
N GLY A 58 15.78 10.30 -23.08
CA GLY A 58 15.83 11.69 -23.56
C GLY A 58 15.48 11.86 -25.02
N LYS A 59 15.42 10.77 -25.82
CA LYS A 59 15.24 10.83 -27.27
C LYS A 59 13.95 10.18 -27.76
N VAL A 60 13.20 9.51 -26.89
CA VAL A 60 12.02 8.72 -27.24
C VAL A 60 10.71 9.50 -27.10
N ARG A 61 9.70 9.14 -27.86
CA ARG A 61 8.33 9.61 -27.67
C ARG A 61 7.70 8.89 -26.49
N HIS A 62 7.35 9.62 -25.40
CA HIS A 62 6.68 9.06 -24.24
C HIS A 62 5.18 8.93 -24.46
N ILE A 63 4.64 7.74 -24.22
CA ILE A 63 3.21 7.43 -24.27
C ILE A 63 2.75 6.93 -22.91
N ASN A 64 1.72 7.56 -22.35
CA ASN A 64 1.19 7.21 -21.05
C ASN A 64 0.03 6.22 -21.16
N MET A 65 0.22 5.00 -20.66
CA MET A 65 -0.73 3.88 -20.68
C MET A 65 -1.53 3.74 -19.36
N LYS A 66 -1.87 4.87 -18.74
CA LYS A 66 -2.67 4.90 -17.51
C LYS A 66 -4.18 4.84 -17.80
N TYR A 67 -5.01 4.74 -16.73
CA TYR A 67 -6.48 4.82 -16.81
C TYR A 67 -6.97 6.16 -17.37
N SER A 68 -6.86 6.33 -18.69
CA SER A 68 -7.39 7.46 -19.46
C SER A 68 -7.87 6.93 -20.83
N GLY A 69 -8.68 7.73 -21.53
CA GLY A 69 -9.14 7.35 -22.87
C GLY A 69 -9.82 5.97 -22.92
N PRO A 70 -9.44 5.08 -23.86
CA PRO A 70 -10.04 3.76 -24.01
C PRO A 70 -9.88 2.89 -22.76
N ILE A 71 -8.70 2.86 -22.11
CA ILE A 71 -8.45 2.04 -20.91
C ILE A 71 -9.45 2.40 -19.79
N ARG A 72 -9.74 3.69 -19.59
CA ARG A 72 -10.72 4.10 -18.58
C ARG A 72 -12.16 3.72 -18.96
N ARG A 73 -12.50 3.77 -20.24
CA ARG A 73 -13.85 3.46 -20.73
C ARG A 73 -14.13 1.98 -20.87
N SER A 74 -13.10 1.12 -20.89
CA SER A 74 -13.26 -0.32 -21.13
C SER A 74 -14.27 -0.97 -20.17
N GLY A 75 -14.25 -0.61 -18.91
CA GLY A 75 -15.19 -1.15 -17.91
C GLY A 75 -16.67 -0.88 -18.17
N THR A 76 -17.02 0.06 -19.05
CA THR A 76 -18.42 0.41 -19.42
C THR A 76 -18.67 0.28 -20.93
N SER A 77 -17.69 -0.12 -21.71
CA SER A 77 -17.81 -0.26 -23.17
C SER A 77 -18.13 -1.67 -23.63
N GLY A 78 -18.22 -2.64 -22.72
CA GLY A 78 -18.40 -4.05 -23.03
C GLY A 78 -17.19 -4.71 -23.66
N LYS A 79 -16.03 -4.03 -23.73
CA LYS A 79 -14.79 -4.57 -24.32
C LYS A 79 -13.90 -5.19 -23.25
N HIS A 80 -13.14 -6.20 -23.67
CA HIS A 80 -12.14 -6.80 -22.81
C HIS A 80 -11.05 -5.78 -22.45
N PHE A 81 -10.51 -5.88 -21.25
CA PHE A 81 -9.52 -4.93 -20.73
C PHE A 81 -8.25 -4.88 -21.58
N THR A 82 -7.82 -6.01 -22.13
CA THR A 82 -6.67 -6.11 -23.04
C THR A 82 -6.88 -5.27 -24.29
N THR A 83 -8.05 -5.34 -24.92
CA THR A 83 -8.39 -4.59 -26.16
C THR A 83 -8.28 -3.08 -25.94
N ALA A 84 -8.57 -2.59 -24.74
CA ALA A 84 -8.47 -1.17 -24.45
C ALA A 84 -7.03 -0.63 -24.49
N PHE A 85 -6.03 -1.45 -24.21
CA PHE A 85 -4.61 -1.07 -24.37
C PHE A 85 -4.24 -0.96 -25.84
N HIS A 86 -4.73 -1.86 -26.69
CA HIS A 86 -4.56 -1.80 -28.16
C HIS A 86 -5.20 -0.54 -28.75
N GLU A 87 -6.43 -0.24 -28.35
CA GLU A 87 -7.11 1.00 -28.76
C GLU A 87 -6.36 2.26 -28.32
N THR A 88 -5.77 2.23 -27.13
CA THR A 88 -4.96 3.35 -26.65
C THR A 88 -3.71 3.54 -27.51
N LEU A 89 -3.01 2.45 -27.87
CA LEU A 89 -1.87 2.52 -28.80
C LEU A 89 -2.31 3.00 -30.17
N THR A 90 -3.41 2.47 -30.71
CA THR A 90 -4.00 2.92 -31.98
C THR A 90 -4.21 4.42 -32.01
N GLN A 91 -4.85 4.97 -30.98
CA GLN A 91 -5.10 6.42 -30.87
C GLN A 91 -3.82 7.24 -30.73
N GLN A 92 -2.84 6.72 -30.00
CA GLN A 92 -1.59 7.44 -29.75
C GLN A 92 -0.62 7.39 -30.91
N LEU A 93 -0.56 6.29 -31.63
CA LEU A 93 0.41 6.07 -32.71
C LEU A 93 -0.15 6.44 -34.08
N GLY A 94 -1.47 6.43 -34.25
CA GLY A 94 -2.12 6.66 -35.54
C GLY A 94 -2.09 5.45 -36.48
N VAL A 95 -1.66 4.27 -35.98
CA VAL A 95 -1.69 3.00 -36.70
C VAL A 95 -2.63 2.03 -35.99
N LYS A 96 -3.30 1.16 -36.72
CA LYS A 96 -4.29 0.24 -36.16
C LYS A 96 -3.61 -0.96 -35.50
N VAL A 97 -3.58 -0.99 -34.18
CA VAL A 97 -3.08 -2.14 -33.39
C VAL A 97 -4.27 -3.01 -32.96
N THR A 98 -4.31 -4.25 -33.42
CA THR A 98 -5.41 -5.19 -33.13
C THR A 98 -4.92 -6.33 -32.23
N PRO A 99 -5.72 -6.74 -31.22
CA PRO A 99 -5.35 -7.86 -30.38
C PRO A 99 -5.29 -9.18 -31.19
N THR A 100 -4.29 -10.01 -30.92
CA THR A 100 -4.21 -11.39 -31.41
C THR A 100 -4.57 -12.40 -30.31
N ALA A 101 -4.54 -11.98 -29.05
CA ALA A 101 -4.97 -12.75 -27.88
C ALA A 101 -5.51 -11.79 -26.81
N ILE A 102 -6.39 -12.29 -25.93
CA ILE A 102 -6.93 -11.51 -24.80
C ILE A 102 -6.03 -11.54 -23.56
N HIS A 103 -4.99 -12.37 -23.53
CA HIS A 103 -4.02 -12.43 -22.42
C HIS A 103 -2.70 -11.76 -22.78
N GLY A 104 -1.97 -11.37 -21.75
CA GLY A 104 -0.60 -10.89 -21.88
C GLY A 104 0.41 -12.03 -22.08
N ASP A 105 1.69 -11.65 -22.24
CA ASP A 105 2.80 -12.60 -22.40
C ASP A 105 3.84 -12.42 -21.32
N ILE A 106 4.30 -13.53 -20.77
CA ILE A 106 5.42 -13.61 -19.86
C ILE A 106 6.44 -14.61 -20.42
N TYR A 107 7.68 -14.18 -20.50
CA TYR A 107 8.75 -14.99 -21.06
C TYR A 107 9.61 -15.59 -19.95
N PHE A 108 9.79 -16.90 -19.99
CA PHE A 108 10.60 -17.67 -19.04
C PHE A 108 11.77 -18.31 -19.78
N THR A 109 12.94 -18.40 -19.09
CA THR A 109 14.07 -19.17 -19.61
C THR A 109 13.81 -20.67 -19.53
N GLU A 110 14.60 -21.46 -20.27
CA GLU A 110 14.58 -22.92 -20.14
C GLU A 110 14.93 -23.38 -18.72
N GLU A 111 15.83 -22.67 -18.05
CA GLU A 111 16.17 -22.92 -16.64
C GLU A 111 14.97 -22.69 -15.71
N GLU A 112 14.22 -21.58 -15.87
CA GLU A 112 13.01 -21.30 -15.08
C GLU A 112 11.89 -22.30 -15.37
N ARG A 113 11.82 -22.86 -16.57
CA ARG A 113 10.88 -23.92 -16.94
C ARG A 113 11.29 -25.30 -16.40
N ALA A 114 12.57 -25.56 -16.28
CA ALA A 114 13.09 -26.85 -15.80
C ALA A 114 13.16 -26.91 -14.26
N ASN A 115 13.41 -25.80 -13.59
CA ASN A 115 13.63 -25.75 -12.15
C ASN A 115 12.30 -25.52 -11.41
N LEU A 116 11.77 -26.59 -10.83
CA LEU A 116 10.56 -26.52 -9.98
C LEU A 116 10.84 -25.70 -8.73
N PRO A 117 10.10 -24.60 -8.47
CA PRO A 117 10.23 -23.84 -7.24
C PRO A 117 9.69 -24.61 -6.02
N ILE A 118 8.79 -25.57 -6.27
CA ILE A 118 8.24 -26.53 -5.31
C ILE A 118 8.15 -27.88 -6.01
N GLU A 119 8.67 -28.93 -5.41
CA GLU A 119 8.41 -30.31 -5.82
C GLU A 119 7.02 -30.76 -5.35
N GLY A 120 6.28 -31.45 -6.23
CA GLY A 120 4.91 -31.89 -6.00
C GLY A 120 3.87 -31.01 -6.68
N ASP A 121 2.66 -31.52 -6.73
CA ASP A 121 1.52 -30.84 -7.36
C ASP A 121 0.85 -29.89 -6.36
N TYR A 122 0.64 -28.64 -6.74
CA TYR A 122 0.04 -27.62 -5.88
C TYR A 122 -0.82 -26.61 -6.65
N TRP A 123 -1.73 -25.99 -5.92
CA TRP A 123 -2.47 -24.81 -6.33
C TRP A 123 -1.93 -23.58 -5.61
N VAL A 124 -1.79 -22.47 -6.32
CA VAL A 124 -1.49 -21.18 -5.72
C VAL A 124 -2.79 -20.56 -5.21
N VAL A 125 -2.83 -20.11 -3.96
CA VAL A 125 -3.94 -19.34 -3.41
C VAL A 125 -3.53 -17.91 -3.04
N MET A 126 -4.31 -16.93 -3.54
CA MET A 126 -4.15 -15.50 -3.25
C MET A 126 -5.40 -14.98 -2.53
N ALA A 127 -5.48 -15.19 -1.23
CA ALA A 127 -6.66 -14.94 -0.40
C ALA A 127 -6.77 -13.49 0.10
N GLY A 128 -6.25 -12.52 -0.64
CA GLY A 128 -6.26 -11.14 -0.22
C GLY A 128 -6.36 -10.14 -1.38
N CYS A 129 -6.39 -8.87 -1.03
CA CYS A 129 -6.46 -7.79 -2.00
C CYS A 129 -5.72 -6.52 -1.54
N LYS A 130 -5.68 -5.50 -2.41
CA LYS A 130 -5.19 -4.17 -2.06
C LYS A 130 -6.11 -3.50 -1.04
N THR A 131 -5.52 -2.74 -0.10
CA THR A 131 -6.25 -2.01 0.94
C THR A 131 -7.12 -0.86 0.38
N ASP A 132 -6.85 -0.41 -0.82
CA ASP A 132 -7.68 0.58 -1.53
C ASP A 132 -8.78 -0.04 -2.42
N LEU A 133 -8.90 -1.40 -2.42
CA LEU A 133 -9.87 -2.16 -3.19
C LEU A 133 -10.50 -3.29 -2.35
N LEU A 134 -10.92 -2.97 -1.13
CA LEU A 134 -11.47 -3.94 -0.17
C LEU A 134 -12.73 -4.66 -0.66
N THR A 135 -13.44 -4.08 -1.62
CA THR A 135 -14.61 -4.72 -2.26
C THR A 135 -14.25 -5.93 -3.14
N LYS A 136 -12.97 -6.20 -3.38
CA LYS A 136 -12.48 -7.43 -4.02
C LYS A 136 -12.15 -8.56 -3.01
N MET A 137 -12.35 -8.32 -1.71
CA MET A 137 -12.03 -9.29 -0.66
C MET A 137 -13.23 -10.19 -0.37
N TRP A 138 -13.12 -11.46 -0.75
CA TRP A 138 -14.14 -12.48 -0.49
C TRP A 138 -14.27 -12.87 0.98
N GLY A 139 -13.22 -12.59 1.74
CA GLY A 139 -13.14 -12.91 3.17
C GLY A 139 -12.23 -14.12 3.44
N HIS A 140 -11.38 -13.95 4.45
CA HIS A 140 -10.39 -14.96 4.84
C HIS A 140 -11.04 -16.31 5.19
N GLN A 141 -12.10 -16.31 5.96
CA GLN A 141 -12.79 -17.53 6.41
C GLN A 141 -13.31 -18.37 5.24
N ARG A 142 -13.78 -17.75 4.16
CA ARG A 142 -14.28 -18.47 2.98
C ARG A 142 -13.16 -19.15 2.20
N TYR A 143 -12.00 -18.50 2.07
CA TYR A 143 -10.81 -19.15 1.52
C TYR A 143 -10.33 -20.30 2.41
N GLN A 144 -10.35 -20.13 3.73
CA GLN A 144 -10.02 -21.17 4.69
C GLN A 144 -10.96 -22.38 4.53
N GLU A 145 -12.24 -22.15 4.38
CA GLU A 145 -13.22 -23.22 4.20
C GLU A 145 -12.97 -24.00 2.90
N VAL A 146 -12.57 -23.35 1.80
CA VAL A 146 -12.17 -24.03 0.56
C VAL A 146 -10.95 -24.92 0.81
N VAL A 147 -9.92 -24.39 1.49
CA VAL A 147 -8.71 -25.15 1.84
C VAL A 147 -9.07 -26.36 2.68
N ASP A 148 -9.92 -26.20 3.70
CA ASP A 148 -10.33 -27.31 4.59
C ASP A 148 -11.14 -28.38 3.85
N ARG A 149 -12.04 -28.00 2.95
CA ARG A 149 -12.83 -28.93 2.11
C ARG A 149 -11.97 -29.74 1.13
N LEU A 150 -10.84 -29.18 0.73
CA LEU A 150 -9.91 -29.81 -0.23
C LEU A 150 -8.68 -30.44 0.43
N ARG A 151 -8.58 -30.36 1.75
CA ARG A 151 -7.47 -30.92 2.53
C ARG A 151 -7.25 -32.40 2.24
N GLY A 152 -6.01 -32.78 1.94
CA GLY A 152 -5.63 -34.15 1.58
C GLY A 152 -5.97 -34.55 0.13
N ASN A 153 -6.59 -33.65 -0.66
CA ASN A 153 -6.82 -33.83 -2.09
C ASN A 153 -6.08 -32.80 -2.93
N VAL A 154 -5.94 -31.55 -2.42
CA VAL A 154 -5.24 -30.48 -3.09
C VAL A 154 -4.31 -29.81 -2.07
N ALA A 155 -3.03 -29.71 -2.38
CA ALA A 155 -2.09 -28.92 -1.62
C ALA A 155 -2.11 -27.46 -2.10
N PHE A 156 -2.26 -26.54 -1.18
CA PHE A 156 -2.25 -25.11 -1.49
C PHE A 156 -0.95 -24.45 -1.03
N VAL A 157 -0.49 -23.51 -1.86
CA VAL A 157 0.63 -22.61 -1.57
C VAL A 157 0.08 -21.18 -1.53
N GLN A 158 0.07 -20.57 -0.35
CA GLN A 158 -0.43 -19.22 -0.17
C GLN A 158 0.65 -18.21 -0.49
N VAL A 159 0.34 -17.26 -1.38
CA VAL A 159 1.21 -16.16 -1.80
C VAL A 159 0.51 -14.81 -1.68
N GLY A 160 1.30 -13.75 -1.61
CA GLY A 160 0.82 -12.38 -1.49
C GLY A 160 1.76 -11.50 -0.68
N GLY A 161 1.39 -10.25 -0.46
CA GLY A 161 2.11 -9.36 0.45
C GLY A 161 2.02 -9.86 1.88
N GLY A 162 3.14 -10.08 2.55
CA GLY A 162 3.18 -10.50 3.95
C GLY A 162 2.76 -9.36 4.90
N PRO A 163 2.36 -9.70 6.14
CA PRO A 163 1.94 -8.72 7.16
C PRO A 163 3.07 -7.76 7.54
N ASP A 164 4.31 -8.11 7.22
CA ASP A 164 5.52 -7.46 7.70
C ASP A 164 6.19 -6.56 6.65
N ARG A 165 5.47 -6.10 5.62
CA ARG A 165 6.11 -5.45 4.51
C ARG A 165 5.89 -3.94 4.45
N ARG A 166 6.98 -3.30 4.05
CA ARG A 166 7.22 -1.89 3.77
C ARG A 166 6.11 -1.15 2.99
N ARG A 167 5.04 -1.85 2.61
CA ARG A 167 3.81 -1.31 2.00
C ARG A 167 2.60 -2.05 2.56
N PRO A 168 1.83 -1.45 3.48
CA PRO A 168 0.55 -2.02 3.94
C PRO A 168 -0.53 -1.84 2.85
N SER A 169 -0.17 -2.05 1.58
CA SER A 169 -1.08 -1.86 0.45
C SER A 169 -1.88 -3.11 0.10
N HIS A 170 -1.59 -4.24 0.76
CA HIS A 170 -2.27 -5.52 0.54
C HIS A 170 -2.60 -6.18 1.88
N LEU A 171 -3.81 -6.73 1.97
CA LEU A 171 -4.28 -7.54 3.09
C LEU A 171 -4.30 -9.01 2.68
N HIS A 172 -3.45 -9.80 3.31
CA HIS A 172 -3.44 -11.26 3.19
C HIS A 172 -3.30 -11.84 4.59
N ALA A 173 -4.37 -12.44 5.09
CA ALA A 173 -4.32 -13.19 6.34
C ALA A 173 -3.78 -14.60 6.07
N PRO A 174 -2.92 -15.18 6.95
CA PRO A 174 -2.45 -16.54 6.80
C PRO A 174 -3.60 -17.55 6.85
N LEU A 175 -3.56 -18.55 5.98
CA LEU A 175 -4.45 -19.70 5.98
C LEU A 175 -3.77 -20.87 6.68
N ASP A 176 -4.57 -21.69 7.36
CA ASP A 176 -4.10 -22.92 8.00
C ASP A 176 -4.09 -24.09 7.00
N GLY A 177 -3.10 -24.97 7.12
CA GLY A 177 -2.99 -26.17 6.28
C GLY A 177 -2.55 -25.88 4.84
N VAL A 178 -1.77 -24.84 4.64
CA VAL A 178 -1.15 -24.46 3.37
C VAL A 178 0.36 -24.25 3.53
N VAL A 179 1.11 -24.29 2.44
CA VAL A 179 2.49 -23.76 2.46
C VAL A 179 2.42 -22.23 2.47
N ASP A 180 2.85 -21.62 3.56
CA ASP A 180 2.84 -20.16 3.71
C ASP A 180 4.08 -19.53 3.07
N LEU A 181 3.89 -18.85 1.95
CA LEU A 181 4.87 -17.99 1.27
C LEU A 181 4.46 -16.50 1.26
N LEU A 182 3.57 -16.08 2.16
CA LEU A 182 3.19 -14.68 2.30
C LEU A 182 4.42 -13.83 2.58
N GLY A 183 4.66 -12.90 1.69
CA GLY A 183 5.78 -12.01 1.81
C GLY A 183 7.17 -12.64 1.62
N LYS A 184 7.29 -13.88 1.25
CA LYS A 184 8.56 -14.63 1.11
C LYS A 184 9.02 -14.76 -0.33
N THR A 185 8.27 -14.24 -1.31
CA THR A 185 8.58 -14.35 -2.73
C THR A 185 8.84 -12.99 -3.37
N SER A 186 9.79 -12.91 -4.29
CA SER A 186 9.86 -11.83 -5.27
C SER A 186 8.71 -11.95 -6.27
N PHE A 187 8.49 -10.90 -7.08
CA PHE A 187 7.45 -10.97 -8.10
C PHE A 187 7.80 -11.99 -9.20
N ARG A 188 9.09 -12.17 -9.53
CA ARG A 188 9.54 -13.19 -10.48
C ARG A 188 9.34 -14.61 -9.94
N GLN A 189 9.66 -14.83 -8.67
CA GLN A 189 9.39 -16.12 -8.01
C GLN A 189 7.90 -16.45 -7.96
N LEU A 190 7.02 -15.46 -7.72
CA LEU A 190 5.58 -15.64 -7.84
C LEU A 190 5.17 -16.10 -9.25
N MET A 191 5.77 -15.50 -10.28
CA MET A 191 5.50 -15.90 -11.67
C MET A 191 5.96 -17.33 -11.95
N CYS A 192 7.13 -17.74 -11.47
CA CYS A 192 7.62 -19.12 -11.57
C CYS A 192 6.75 -20.10 -10.75
N LEU A 193 6.27 -19.72 -9.58
CA LEU A 193 5.33 -20.54 -8.81
C LEU A 193 4.03 -20.78 -9.60
N ILE A 194 3.51 -19.76 -10.26
CA ILE A 194 2.29 -19.90 -11.07
C ILE A 194 2.57 -20.71 -12.34
N LEU A 195 3.73 -20.56 -12.98
CA LEU A 195 4.13 -21.35 -14.15
C LEU A 195 4.07 -22.87 -13.88
N HIS A 196 4.45 -23.29 -12.68
CA HIS A 196 4.54 -24.70 -12.28
C HIS A 196 3.32 -25.19 -11.46
N ALA A 197 2.37 -24.32 -11.16
CA ALA A 197 1.17 -24.70 -10.42
C ALA A 197 0.17 -25.47 -11.28
N LYS A 198 -0.65 -26.31 -10.64
CA LYS A 198 -1.81 -26.97 -11.29
C LYS A 198 -2.99 -26.03 -11.46
N GLY A 199 -2.97 -24.88 -10.80
CA GLY A 199 -3.97 -23.83 -10.95
C GLY A 199 -3.80 -22.72 -9.91
N VAL A 200 -4.66 -21.70 -10.04
CA VAL A 200 -4.69 -20.54 -9.15
C VAL A 200 -6.09 -20.34 -8.61
N LEU A 201 -6.20 -20.08 -7.31
CA LEU A 201 -7.43 -19.62 -6.65
C LEU A 201 -7.22 -18.18 -6.17
N CYS A 202 -7.95 -17.22 -6.72
CA CYS A 202 -7.79 -15.82 -6.36
C CYS A 202 -9.05 -14.99 -6.61
N GLY A 203 -9.07 -13.75 -6.11
CA GLY A 203 -9.97 -12.72 -6.61
C GLY A 203 -9.49 -12.15 -7.96
N VAL A 204 -10.14 -11.10 -8.44
CA VAL A 204 -9.71 -10.34 -9.63
C VAL A 204 -8.40 -9.61 -9.31
N THR A 205 -7.27 -10.28 -9.55
CA THR A 205 -5.91 -9.85 -9.18
C THR A 205 -4.90 -10.23 -10.26
N CYS A 206 -3.63 -9.85 -10.08
CA CYS A 206 -2.56 -10.22 -11.02
C CYS A 206 -2.38 -11.75 -11.17
N GLY A 207 -2.80 -12.55 -10.17
CA GLY A 207 -2.75 -14.03 -10.26
C GLY A 207 -3.59 -14.58 -11.40
N MET A 208 -4.78 -14.04 -11.63
CA MET A 208 -5.65 -14.38 -12.75
C MET A 208 -4.99 -14.09 -14.11
N HIS A 209 -4.40 -12.90 -14.26
CA HIS A 209 -3.71 -12.52 -15.49
C HIS A 209 -2.47 -13.38 -15.74
N LEU A 210 -1.71 -13.72 -14.70
CA LEU A 210 -0.55 -14.62 -14.81
C LEU A 210 -0.96 -16.03 -15.19
N ALA A 211 -2.04 -16.57 -14.60
CA ALA A 211 -2.58 -17.89 -14.96
C ALA A 211 -2.97 -17.95 -16.45
N ALA A 212 -3.60 -16.89 -16.96
CA ALA A 212 -3.94 -16.77 -18.39
C ALA A 212 -2.69 -16.72 -19.27
N CYS A 213 -1.62 -16.02 -18.87
CA CYS A 213 -0.37 -15.95 -19.62
C CYS A 213 0.33 -17.30 -19.77
N VAL A 214 0.17 -18.22 -18.80
CA VAL A 214 0.81 -19.54 -18.80
C VAL A 214 -0.17 -20.68 -19.09
N ASN A 215 -1.41 -20.34 -19.46
CA ASN A 215 -2.47 -21.26 -19.85
C ASN A 215 -2.75 -22.38 -18.82
N ILE A 216 -2.93 -22.01 -17.54
CA ILE A 216 -3.29 -22.94 -16.47
C ILE A 216 -4.66 -22.60 -15.87
N PRO A 217 -5.32 -23.56 -15.18
CA PRO A 217 -6.60 -23.33 -14.51
C PRO A 217 -6.55 -22.14 -13.55
N CYS A 218 -7.62 -21.33 -13.55
CA CYS A 218 -7.81 -20.32 -12.53
C CYS A 218 -9.27 -20.28 -12.06
N VAL A 219 -9.48 -20.33 -10.75
CA VAL A 219 -10.78 -20.11 -10.11
C VAL A 219 -10.78 -18.68 -9.58
N VAL A 220 -11.61 -17.83 -10.18
CA VAL A 220 -11.64 -16.39 -9.93
C VAL A 220 -12.90 -15.99 -9.17
N ILE A 221 -12.73 -15.35 -8.03
CA ILE A 221 -13.82 -14.78 -7.23
C ILE A 221 -14.00 -13.31 -7.62
N ALA A 222 -14.99 -13.02 -8.46
CA ALA A 222 -15.19 -11.69 -9.03
C ALA A 222 -16.30 -10.87 -8.35
N GLY A 223 -17.43 -11.49 -8.00
CA GLY A 223 -18.59 -10.78 -7.45
C GLY A 223 -19.26 -9.88 -8.48
N GLY A 224 -19.93 -8.81 -8.02
CA GLY A 224 -20.68 -7.88 -8.89
C GLY A 224 -20.00 -6.52 -9.08
N ARG A 225 -18.69 -6.43 -8.85
CA ARG A 225 -17.97 -5.17 -8.91
C ARG A 225 -17.66 -4.72 -10.34
N GLU A 226 -17.24 -5.63 -11.18
CA GLU A 226 -16.78 -5.40 -12.56
C GLU A 226 -17.61 -6.23 -13.53
N PRO A 227 -17.86 -5.76 -14.77
CA PRO A 227 -18.49 -6.58 -15.79
C PRO A 227 -17.69 -7.86 -16.05
N ASP A 228 -18.37 -8.97 -16.22
CA ASP A 228 -17.77 -10.26 -16.50
C ASP A 228 -16.98 -10.28 -17.81
N THR A 229 -17.43 -9.53 -18.81
CA THR A 229 -16.77 -9.37 -20.12
C THR A 229 -15.42 -8.65 -20.03
N TRP A 230 -15.14 -7.95 -18.93
CA TRP A 230 -13.99 -7.04 -18.84
C TRP A 230 -12.66 -7.77 -18.64
N GLU A 231 -12.62 -8.80 -17.80
CA GLU A 231 -11.37 -9.49 -17.42
C GLU A 231 -11.49 -11.03 -17.39
N ARG A 232 -12.45 -11.62 -18.12
CA ARG A 232 -12.57 -13.08 -18.23
C ARG A 232 -11.55 -13.65 -19.22
N TYR A 233 -11.06 -14.85 -18.92
CA TYR A 233 -10.14 -15.61 -19.76
C TYR A 233 -10.75 -16.97 -20.08
N ASP A 234 -11.83 -16.95 -20.86
CA ASP A 234 -12.53 -18.15 -21.34
C ASP A 234 -12.82 -18.03 -22.84
N ARG A 235 -13.33 -19.10 -23.43
CA ARG A 235 -13.68 -19.16 -24.84
C ARG A 235 -14.68 -18.08 -25.25
N ALA A 236 -15.63 -17.78 -24.38
CA ALA A 236 -16.64 -16.75 -24.64
C ALA A 236 -16.03 -15.35 -24.76
N ALA A 237 -15.04 -15.03 -23.92
CA ALA A 237 -14.32 -13.76 -23.99
C ALA A 237 -13.50 -13.61 -25.27
N TRP A 238 -12.86 -14.67 -25.74
CA TRP A 238 -12.15 -14.67 -27.02
C TRP A 238 -13.11 -14.38 -28.18
N ILE A 239 -14.25 -15.09 -28.25
CA ILE A 239 -15.26 -14.91 -29.30
C ILE A 239 -15.87 -13.50 -29.22
N HIS A 240 -16.12 -12.99 -28.02
CA HIS A 240 -16.64 -11.64 -27.82
C HIS A 240 -15.73 -10.56 -28.41
N GLU A 241 -14.42 -10.72 -28.32
CA GLU A 241 -13.44 -9.81 -28.93
C GLU A 241 -13.19 -10.10 -30.43
N GLY A 242 -13.94 -11.00 -31.03
CA GLY A 242 -13.79 -11.38 -32.44
C GLY A 242 -12.56 -12.24 -32.74
N LEU A 243 -12.01 -12.91 -31.73
CA LEU A 243 -10.82 -13.75 -31.82
C LEU A 243 -11.18 -15.23 -31.82
N THR A 244 -10.36 -16.05 -32.48
CA THR A 244 -10.47 -17.51 -32.43
C THR A 244 -9.73 -18.03 -31.19
N PRO A 245 -10.43 -18.67 -30.23
CA PRO A 245 -9.76 -19.22 -29.06
C PRO A 245 -8.85 -20.40 -29.46
N PRO A 246 -7.67 -20.54 -28.80
CA PRO A 246 -6.80 -21.71 -28.98
C PRO A 246 -7.53 -23.03 -28.72
N VAL A 247 -7.13 -24.08 -29.40
CA VAL A 247 -7.73 -25.43 -29.23
C VAL A 247 -7.45 -25.96 -27.79
N ASP A 248 -6.27 -25.69 -27.29
CA ASP A 248 -5.76 -26.09 -25.98
C ASP A 248 -6.01 -25.05 -24.88
N LEU A 249 -6.90 -24.08 -25.15
CA LEU A 249 -7.25 -23.05 -24.15
C LEU A 249 -7.77 -23.71 -22.87
N VAL A 250 -7.09 -23.41 -21.75
CA VAL A 250 -7.56 -23.72 -20.41
C VAL A 250 -8.45 -22.58 -19.92
N GLU A 251 -9.75 -22.84 -19.86
CA GLU A 251 -10.73 -21.82 -19.45
C GLU A 251 -10.69 -21.58 -17.95
N HIS A 252 -10.85 -20.32 -17.53
CA HIS A 252 -10.96 -19.97 -16.11
C HIS A 252 -12.40 -20.15 -15.62
N ALA A 253 -12.58 -20.68 -14.42
CA ALA A 253 -13.85 -20.63 -13.72
C ALA A 253 -14.03 -19.24 -13.06
N PHE A 254 -14.91 -18.44 -13.62
CA PHE A 254 -15.12 -17.05 -13.21
C PHE A 254 -16.44 -16.91 -12.44
N PHE A 255 -16.35 -16.75 -11.11
CA PHE A 255 -17.50 -16.59 -10.23
C PHE A 255 -17.91 -15.12 -10.15
N ASP A 256 -18.85 -14.73 -10.98
CA ASP A 256 -19.47 -13.42 -10.94
C ASP A 256 -20.91 -13.46 -10.38
N THR A 257 -21.38 -12.32 -9.94
CA THR A 257 -22.76 -12.10 -9.49
C THR A 257 -23.36 -10.85 -10.12
N MET A 258 -22.88 -10.51 -11.30
CA MET A 258 -23.42 -9.41 -12.10
C MET A 258 -24.91 -9.55 -12.31
N GLY A 259 -25.63 -8.42 -12.17
CA GLY A 259 -27.07 -8.37 -12.34
C GLY A 259 -27.90 -8.94 -11.18
N LYS A 260 -27.28 -9.65 -10.20
CA LYS A 260 -28.00 -10.26 -9.08
C LYS A 260 -28.35 -9.27 -7.97
N LEU A 261 -27.70 -8.13 -7.94
CA LEU A 261 -28.00 -7.03 -7.00
C LEU A 261 -28.25 -5.74 -7.79
N LYS A 262 -29.16 -4.91 -7.27
CA LYS A 262 -29.52 -3.65 -7.92
C LYS A 262 -28.32 -2.72 -8.17
N CYS A 263 -27.29 -2.80 -7.33
CA CYS A 263 -26.09 -1.98 -7.48
C CYS A 263 -25.15 -2.41 -8.63
N CYS A 264 -25.34 -3.60 -9.20
CA CYS A 264 -24.55 -4.14 -10.32
C CYS A 264 -25.43 -4.57 -11.51
N GLU A 265 -26.65 -4.01 -11.61
CA GLU A 265 -27.65 -4.43 -12.60
C GLU A 265 -27.22 -4.17 -14.06
N LYS A 266 -26.39 -3.14 -14.28
CA LYS A 266 -25.98 -2.72 -15.64
C LYS A 266 -24.50 -2.97 -15.94
N ASP A 267 -23.59 -2.29 -15.20
CA ASP A 267 -22.17 -2.21 -15.59
C ASP A 267 -21.20 -2.51 -14.44
N GLY A 268 -21.70 -3.19 -13.39
CA GLY A 268 -20.96 -3.33 -12.14
C GLY A 268 -21.00 -2.06 -11.27
N CYS A 269 -20.72 -2.22 -10.01
CA CYS A 269 -20.82 -1.09 -9.07
C CYS A 269 -19.53 -0.25 -8.99
N TRP A 270 -18.38 -0.78 -9.39
CA TRP A 270 -17.04 -0.15 -9.35
C TRP A 270 -16.66 0.40 -7.96
N LYS A 271 -17.31 -0.08 -6.91
CA LYS A 271 -16.98 0.31 -5.54
C LYS A 271 -15.58 -0.16 -5.16
N SER A 272 -14.90 0.56 -4.29
CA SER A 272 -13.53 0.24 -3.87
C SER A 272 -13.40 -0.03 -2.37
N GLY A 273 -14.15 0.66 -1.52
CA GLY A 273 -14.10 0.56 -0.06
C GLY A 273 -15.31 -0.13 0.56
N LEU A 274 -15.25 -0.38 1.87
CA LEU A 274 -16.30 -1.00 2.67
C LEU A 274 -16.82 -0.02 3.72
N GLY A 275 -18.16 -0.04 3.96
CA GLY A 275 -18.79 0.71 5.05
C GLY A 275 -18.64 2.22 4.94
N ASP A 276 -18.44 2.89 6.07
CA ASP A 276 -18.37 4.35 6.17
C ASP A 276 -16.95 4.93 5.98
N MET A 277 -16.14 4.32 5.14
CA MET A 277 -14.83 4.89 4.80
C MET A 277 -15.01 6.27 4.16
N PRO A 278 -14.17 7.26 4.51
CA PRO A 278 -14.33 8.61 3.99
C PRO A 278 -14.21 8.65 2.47
N LEU A 279 -15.12 9.38 1.84
CA LEU A 279 -15.15 9.63 0.41
C LEU A 279 -13.83 10.23 -0.06
N ARG A 280 -13.22 9.68 -1.11
CA ARG A 280 -12.18 10.38 -1.86
C ARG A 280 -12.82 11.58 -2.56
N LYS A 281 -12.23 12.77 -2.38
CA LYS A 281 -12.71 14.00 -3.04
C LYS A 281 -12.93 13.79 -4.55
N GLY A 282 -14.15 13.98 -5.01
CA GLY A 282 -14.50 14.03 -6.43
C GLY A 282 -15.11 12.76 -7.02
N ASN A 283 -15.39 11.70 -6.24
CA ASN A 283 -16.09 10.51 -6.71
C ASN A 283 -17.48 10.39 -6.05
N ASN A 284 -18.44 9.88 -6.80
CA ASN A 284 -19.65 9.28 -6.26
C ASN A 284 -19.23 8.21 -5.24
N ASP A 285 -20.00 8.02 -4.16
CA ASP A 285 -19.71 7.14 -3.03
C ASP A 285 -18.93 5.86 -3.44
N PRO A 286 -17.62 5.74 -3.13
CA PRO A 286 -16.81 4.60 -3.55
C PRO A 286 -17.01 3.37 -2.65
N ASN A 287 -17.87 3.45 -1.64
CA ASN A 287 -18.01 2.43 -0.62
C ASN A 287 -19.21 1.52 -0.86
N CYS A 288 -18.99 0.22 -0.73
CA CYS A 288 -20.06 -0.75 -0.65
C CYS A 288 -20.78 -0.61 0.70
N ARG A 289 -22.11 -0.51 0.66
CA ARG A 289 -22.97 -0.47 1.85
C ARG A 289 -23.82 -1.74 2.01
N HIS A 290 -23.76 -2.64 1.04
CA HIS A 290 -24.44 -3.93 1.08
C HIS A 290 -23.44 -4.99 1.57
N LEU A 291 -23.30 -5.08 2.88
CA LEU A 291 -22.33 -5.96 3.52
C LEU A 291 -23.03 -7.04 4.36
N ASP A 292 -22.57 -8.28 4.21
CA ASP A 292 -22.86 -9.38 5.11
C ASP A 292 -21.56 -9.70 5.87
N ASP A 293 -21.57 -9.58 7.20
CA ASP A 293 -20.40 -9.81 8.07
C ASP A 293 -19.14 -9.05 7.62
N GLY A 294 -19.32 -7.81 7.14
CA GLY A 294 -18.24 -6.96 6.67
C GLY A 294 -17.72 -7.29 5.26
N THR A 295 -18.28 -8.29 4.59
CA THR A 295 -17.96 -8.67 3.21
C THR A 295 -19.06 -8.15 2.26
N PRO A 296 -18.73 -7.68 1.03
CA PRO A 296 -19.74 -7.32 0.05
C PRO A 296 -20.72 -8.46 -0.22
N GLN A 297 -22.01 -8.18 -0.17
CA GLN A 297 -23.08 -9.16 -0.38
C GLN A 297 -22.94 -9.91 -1.72
N CYS A 298 -22.48 -9.24 -2.78
CA CYS A 298 -22.21 -9.88 -4.07
C CYS A 298 -21.11 -10.95 -3.99
N LEU A 299 -20.18 -10.83 -3.05
CA LEU A 299 -19.16 -11.85 -2.81
C LEU A 299 -19.67 -12.96 -1.88
N THR A 300 -20.51 -12.64 -0.89
CA THR A 300 -21.07 -13.68 0.01
C THR A 300 -22.06 -14.62 -0.68
N MET A 301 -22.59 -14.22 -1.84
CA MET A 301 -23.42 -15.10 -2.70
C MET A 301 -22.61 -16.22 -3.37
N ILE A 302 -21.28 -16.16 -3.35
CA ILE A 302 -20.39 -17.19 -3.90
C ILE A 302 -20.01 -18.11 -2.75
N SER A 303 -20.50 -19.36 -2.80
CA SER A 303 -20.26 -20.31 -1.71
C SER A 303 -18.89 -20.98 -1.81
N PRO A 304 -18.24 -21.29 -0.66
CA PRO A 304 -17.00 -22.05 -0.64
C PRO A 304 -17.13 -23.45 -1.26
N GLU A 305 -18.31 -24.09 -1.16
CA GLU A 305 -18.60 -25.37 -1.81
C GLU A 305 -18.45 -25.29 -3.32
N ALA A 306 -19.13 -24.31 -3.95
CA ALA A 306 -19.09 -24.15 -5.40
C ALA A 306 -17.67 -23.88 -5.90
N VAL A 307 -16.89 -23.09 -5.13
CA VAL A 307 -15.49 -22.82 -5.42
C VAL A 307 -14.63 -24.07 -5.29
N ALA A 308 -14.82 -24.87 -4.24
CA ALA A 308 -14.10 -26.13 -4.04
C ALA A 308 -14.41 -27.14 -5.15
N GLU A 309 -15.68 -27.25 -5.56
CA GLU A 309 -16.06 -28.11 -6.71
C GLU A 309 -15.44 -27.63 -8.02
N ALA A 310 -15.36 -26.34 -8.24
CA ALA A 310 -14.67 -25.79 -9.42
C ALA A 310 -13.18 -26.16 -9.45
N VAL A 311 -12.48 -26.09 -8.29
CA VAL A 311 -11.09 -26.55 -8.19
C VAL A 311 -10.96 -28.04 -8.54
N LYS A 312 -11.85 -28.89 -8.00
CA LYS A 312 -11.85 -30.34 -8.30
C LYS A 312 -12.13 -30.65 -9.77
N ALA A 313 -13.00 -29.85 -10.41
CA ALA A 313 -13.39 -30.08 -11.80
C ALA A 313 -12.20 -30.02 -12.80
N TYR A 314 -11.10 -29.38 -12.41
CA TYR A 314 -9.87 -29.39 -13.20
C TYR A 314 -9.03 -30.68 -13.05
N GLY A 315 -9.56 -31.69 -12.37
CA GLY A 315 -8.92 -33.03 -12.31
C GLY A 315 -7.57 -33.05 -11.60
N THR A 316 -7.41 -32.25 -10.56
CA THR A 316 -6.15 -32.16 -9.82
C THR A 316 -5.77 -33.52 -9.22
N PRO A 317 -4.52 -33.99 -9.38
CA PRO A 317 -4.04 -35.17 -8.70
C PRO A 317 -4.06 -34.94 -7.18
N ARG A 318 -4.27 -36.03 -6.42
CA ARG A 318 -4.23 -35.95 -4.95
C ARG A 318 -2.84 -35.54 -4.49
N SER A 319 -2.76 -34.44 -3.75
CA SER A 319 -1.53 -33.95 -3.15
C SER A 319 -1.80 -33.43 -1.74
N ARG A 320 -0.81 -33.55 -0.86
CA ARG A 320 -0.85 -33.06 0.51
C ARG A 320 0.24 -32.03 0.72
N VAL A 321 0.02 -31.11 1.64
CA VAL A 321 1.01 -30.06 1.95
C VAL A 321 2.33 -30.65 2.45
N GLU A 322 2.24 -31.78 3.18
CA GLU A 322 3.40 -32.51 3.70
C GLU A 322 4.28 -33.15 2.61
N ASP A 323 3.71 -33.38 1.42
CA ASP A 323 4.40 -33.97 0.27
C ASP A 323 5.16 -32.91 -0.57
N LEU A 324 4.99 -31.62 -0.25
CA LEU A 324 5.62 -30.53 -0.98
C LEU A 324 7.00 -30.18 -0.42
N GLU A 325 8.00 -30.11 -1.28
CA GLU A 325 9.34 -29.61 -0.96
C GLU A 325 9.58 -28.23 -1.59
N VAL A 326 9.72 -27.20 -0.75
CA VAL A 326 9.95 -25.80 -1.22
C VAL A 326 11.43 -25.62 -1.54
N LYS A 327 11.75 -25.35 -2.81
CA LYS A 327 13.12 -25.15 -3.34
C LYS A 327 13.45 -23.70 -3.71
N LEU A 328 12.63 -22.74 -3.31
CA LEU A 328 12.85 -21.32 -3.60
C LEU A 328 14.18 -20.85 -3.01
N LYS A 329 15.10 -20.48 -3.87
CA LYS A 329 16.34 -19.81 -3.46
C LYS A 329 16.03 -18.32 -3.18
N PRO A 330 16.64 -17.71 -2.13
CA PRO A 330 16.55 -16.27 -1.94
C PRO A 330 17.11 -15.57 -3.18
N GLU A 331 16.29 -14.82 -3.89
CA GLU A 331 16.81 -13.90 -4.90
C GLU A 331 17.47 -12.71 -4.19
N PRO A 332 18.62 -12.22 -4.70
CA PRO A 332 19.13 -10.94 -4.26
C PRO A 332 18.04 -9.89 -4.52
N SER A 333 17.75 -9.06 -3.51
CA SER A 333 16.79 -7.99 -3.64
C SER A 333 17.10 -7.19 -4.90
N SER A 334 16.19 -7.23 -5.89
CA SER A 334 16.34 -6.47 -7.13
C SER A 334 16.54 -4.99 -6.79
N PRO A 335 17.51 -4.31 -7.39
CA PRO A 335 17.65 -2.87 -7.22
C PRO A 335 16.34 -2.20 -7.67
N GLU A 336 15.83 -1.28 -6.87
CA GLU A 336 14.72 -0.42 -7.31
C GLU A 336 15.13 0.26 -8.62
N PRO A 337 14.22 0.35 -9.64
CA PRO A 337 14.55 1.07 -10.87
C PRO A 337 14.99 2.50 -10.55
N PRO A 338 15.98 3.02 -11.28
CA PRO A 338 16.47 4.37 -11.04
C PRO A 338 15.32 5.36 -11.12
N ARG A 339 15.12 6.12 -10.05
CA ARG A 339 14.16 7.22 -10.01
C ARG A 339 14.67 8.31 -10.94
N GLU A 340 13.89 8.72 -11.93
CA GLU A 340 14.14 9.99 -12.62
C GLU A 340 14.20 11.11 -11.58
N LEU A 341 15.39 11.64 -11.39
CA LEU A 341 15.69 12.77 -10.52
C LEU A 341 15.17 14.06 -11.19
N LYS A 342 13.95 14.46 -10.83
CA LYS A 342 13.67 15.90 -10.82
C LYS A 342 14.41 16.47 -9.63
N ASN A 343 15.59 17.02 -9.86
CA ASN A 343 16.39 17.86 -8.95
C ASN A 343 16.15 17.67 -7.44
N GLU A 344 16.39 16.46 -6.93
CA GLU A 344 16.56 16.22 -5.51
C GLU A 344 18.03 15.92 -5.24
N LYS A 345 18.66 16.76 -4.41
CA LYS A 345 20.05 16.57 -3.97
C LYS A 345 20.22 15.15 -3.43
N ARG A 346 21.20 14.43 -3.99
CA ARG A 346 21.60 13.09 -3.60
C ARG A 346 21.70 12.98 -2.08
N ILE A 347 20.86 12.14 -1.48
CA ILE A 347 21.09 11.64 -0.12
C ILE A 347 21.95 10.38 -0.26
N VAL A 348 23.20 10.51 0.08
CA VAL A 348 24.12 9.36 0.19
C VAL A 348 23.72 8.57 1.44
N THR A 349 23.15 7.38 1.25
CA THR A 349 23.02 6.41 2.33
C THR A 349 24.39 5.80 2.58
N SER A 350 25.08 6.24 3.62
CA SER A 350 26.29 5.58 4.11
C SER A 350 25.88 4.26 4.80
N THR A 351 25.97 3.16 4.07
CA THR A 351 26.02 1.82 4.66
C THR A 351 27.35 1.66 5.38
N GLY A 352 27.33 1.61 6.69
CA GLY A 352 28.48 1.19 7.49
C GLY A 352 28.85 2.13 8.62
N LYS A 353 28.04 2.16 9.68
CA LYS A 353 28.47 2.39 11.08
C LYS A 353 27.22 2.18 11.97
N LYS A 354 26.93 0.94 12.31
CA LYS A 354 25.91 0.59 13.30
C LYS A 354 26.39 1.08 14.67
N GLY A 355 25.54 1.82 15.38
CA GLY A 355 25.73 2.13 16.80
C GLY A 355 26.22 3.54 17.18
N ILE A 356 26.80 4.32 16.27
CA ILE A 356 27.54 5.55 16.63
C ILE A 356 26.66 6.81 16.69
N MET A 357 25.49 6.83 16.08
CA MET A 357 24.72 8.07 15.89
C MET A 357 23.94 8.51 17.14
N LEU A 358 23.33 7.58 17.89
CA LEU A 358 22.65 7.92 19.16
C LEU A 358 23.63 8.34 20.26
N GLU A 359 24.84 7.78 20.27
CA GLU A 359 25.90 8.19 21.23
C GLU A 359 26.33 9.65 21.02
N ARG A 360 26.26 10.16 19.77
CA ARG A 360 26.62 11.56 19.46
C ARG A 360 25.49 12.56 19.68
N THR A 361 24.22 12.16 19.54
CA THR A 361 23.04 13.04 19.64
C THR A 361 22.36 12.98 21.00
N GLY A 362 22.66 11.96 21.80
CA GLY A 362 21.95 11.62 23.05
C GLY A 362 20.60 10.93 22.77
N ASN A 363 20.07 10.27 23.79
CA ASN A 363 18.77 9.61 23.70
C ASN A 363 17.65 10.65 23.56
N PRO A 364 16.68 10.47 22.65
CA PRO A 364 15.54 11.35 22.53
C PRO A 364 14.47 11.05 23.58
N THR A 365 13.55 11.97 23.77
CA THR A 365 12.28 11.69 24.46
C THR A 365 11.21 11.33 23.44
N ILE A 366 10.57 10.19 23.62
CA ILE A 366 9.38 9.79 22.85
C ILE A 366 8.16 10.22 23.66
N CYS A 367 7.31 11.06 23.06
CA CYS A 367 6.05 11.50 23.62
C CYS A 367 4.90 10.81 22.88
N ALA A 368 4.12 9.99 23.57
CA ALA A 368 2.94 9.31 23.02
C ALA A 368 1.67 9.87 23.70
N LEU A 369 0.77 10.46 22.91
CA LEU A 369 -0.50 10.96 23.42
C LEU A 369 -1.62 9.96 23.18
N LEU A 370 -2.20 9.47 24.25
CA LEU A 370 -3.36 8.58 24.26
C LEU A 370 -4.62 9.38 24.58
N TYR A 371 -5.73 9.06 23.91
CA TYR A 371 -6.97 9.80 24.05
C TYR A 371 -8.19 8.88 23.98
N GLY A 372 -9.15 9.08 24.89
CA GLY A 372 -10.46 8.41 24.89
C GLY A 372 -10.42 6.94 25.28
N THR A 373 -11.39 6.18 24.80
CA THR A 373 -11.65 4.79 25.23
C THR A 373 -10.99 3.72 24.37
N TYR A 374 -10.11 4.07 23.46
CA TYR A 374 -9.52 3.20 22.45
C TYR A 374 -8.39 2.29 22.95
N THR A 375 -8.65 1.47 23.97
CA THR A 375 -7.64 0.65 24.66
C THR A 375 -6.75 -0.19 23.71
N GLN A 376 -7.31 -0.80 22.68
CA GLN A 376 -6.53 -1.60 21.72
C GLN A 376 -5.59 -0.75 20.86
N LEU A 377 -6.04 0.44 20.49
CA LEU A 377 -5.24 1.41 19.76
C LEU A 377 -4.06 1.88 20.62
N HIS A 378 -4.33 2.24 21.89
CA HIS A 378 -3.34 2.64 22.87
C HIS A 378 -2.28 1.55 23.09
N LYS A 379 -2.72 0.30 23.29
CA LYS A 379 -1.84 -0.86 23.43
C LYS A 379 -0.98 -1.07 22.18
N ARG A 380 -1.55 -0.91 21.00
CA ARG A 380 -0.81 -1.05 19.73
C ARG A 380 0.27 0.03 19.62
N CYS A 381 -0.06 1.29 19.86
CA CYS A 381 0.90 2.40 19.80
C CYS A 381 2.06 2.15 20.75
N ILE A 382 1.79 2.00 22.05
CA ILE A 382 2.82 1.84 23.08
C ILE A 382 3.62 0.55 22.88
N ASN A 383 2.97 -0.62 22.68
CA ASN A 383 3.67 -1.88 22.44
C ASN A 383 4.57 -1.82 21.21
N SER A 384 4.20 -1.07 20.20
CA SER A 384 5.03 -0.91 19.00
C SER A 384 6.35 -0.18 19.33
N ILE A 385 6.29 0.82 20.18
CA ILE A 385 7.48 1.55 20.66
C ILE A 385 8.33 0.61 21.52
N LEU A 386 7.74 -0.04 22.53
CA LEU A 386 8.44 -0.91 23.47
C LEU A 386 9.16 -2.09 22.78
N ARG A 387 8.51 -2.72 21.79
CA ARG A 387 9.06 -3.89 21.08
C ARG A 387 10.14 -3.56 20.05
N ASN A 388 10.09 -2.35 19.48
CA ASN A 388 11.00 -1.96 18.41
C ASN A 388 12.11 -1.02 18.88
N THR A 389 12.18 -0.70 20.17
CA THR A 389 13.17 0.26 20.69
C THR A 389 13.80 -0.26 21.98
N PRO A 390 15.13 -0.45 22.02
CA PRO A 390 15.81 -0.84 23.26
C PRO A 390 15.55 0.18 24.39
N ALA A 391 15.25 -0.30 25.59
CA ALA A 391 14.79 0.51 26.71
C ALA A 391 15.82 1.58 27.16
N ASP A 392 17.10 1.34 26.93
CA ASP A 392 18.22 2.23 27.25
C ASP A 392 18.46 3.35 26.22
N LYS A 393 17.70 3.39 25.13
CA LYS A 393 17.92 4.31 23.98
C LYS A 393 16.94 5.48 23.91
N TYR A 394 16.02 5.61 24.85
CA TYR A 394 15.05 6.71 24.88
C TYR A 394 14.43 6.89 26.26
N LYS A 395 13.85 8.06 26.49
CA LYS A 395 12.89 8.32 27.57
C LYS A 395 11.48 8.27 27.00
N LEU A 396 10.50 7.77 27.76
CA LEU A 396 9.11 7.70 27.33
C LEU A 396 8.22 8.60 28.19
N ILE A 397 7.49 9.51 27.57
CA ILE A 397 6.40 10.25 28.22
C ILE A 397 5.08 9.79 27.58
N VAL A 398 4.21 9.18 28.38
CA VAL A 398 2.86 8.79 27.96
C VAL A 398 1.86 9.79 28.50
N GLY A 399 1.17 10.50 27.62
CA GLY A 399 0.09 11.40 27.99
C GLY A 399 -1.26 10.70 27.86
N CYS A 400 -2.01 10.60 28.95
CA CYS A 400 -3.34 9.99 29.03
C CYS A 400 -4.39 11.10 29.19
N ASN A 401 -5.00 11.55 28.08
CA ASN A 401 -5.97 12.62 28.04
C ASN A 401 -7.39 12.04 28.00
N GLU A 402 -8.04 11.92 29.16
CA GLU A 402 -9.35 11.27 29.33
C GLU A 402 -9.35 9.81 28.83
N VAL A 403 -8.36 9.04 29.27
CA VAL A 403 -8.16 7.64 28.87
C VAL A 403 -8.94 6.69 29.77
N ALA A 404 -9.52 5.65 29.20
CA ALA A 404 -10.28 4.65 29.94
C ALA A 404 -9.41 3.84 30.92
N GLN A 405 -10.00 3.48 32.09
CA GLN A 405 -9.32 2.75 33.16
C GLN A 405 -8.56 1.49 32.72
N PRO A 406 -9.09 0.62 31.82
CA PRO A 406 -8.35 -0.56 31.35
C PRO A 406 -7.02 -0.26 30.65
N THR A 407 -6.87 0.94 30.06
CA THR A 407 -5.58 1.39 29.52
C THR A 407 -4.64 1.83 30.64
N LEU A 408 -5.13 2.56 31.63
CA LEU A 408 -4.34 3.02 32.76
C LEU A 408 -3.79 1.84 33.58
N ASP A 409 -4.63 0.84 33.88
CA ASP A 409 -4.24 -0.38 34.59
C ASP A 409 -3.18 -1.17 33.83
N TRP A 410 -3.35 -1.26 32.51
CA TRP A 410 -2.37 -1.91 31.66
C TRP A 410 -1.03 -1.16 31.61
N LEU A 411 -1.02 0.16 31.48
CA LEU A 411 0.21 0.98 31.51
C LEU A 411 0.94 0.83 32.85
N ALA A 412 0.20 0.85 33.98
CA ALA A 412 0.77 0.69 35.30
C ALA A 412 1.46 -0.67 35.51
N THR A 413 1.04 -1.70 34.76
CA THR A 413 1.66 -3.05 34.81
C THR A 413 2.80 -3.18 33.78
N GLU A 414 2.58 -2.74 32.55
CA GLU A 414 3.48 -3.04 31.44
C GLU A 414 4.75 -2.18 31.45
N LEU A 415 4.67 -0.88 31.74
CA LEU A 415 5.83 0.00 31.71
C LEU A 415 6.89 -0.37 32.76
N PRO A 416 6.54 -0.63 34.03
CA PRO A 416 7.52 -1.13 35.00
C PRO A 416 8.14 -2.48 34.63
N ARG A 417 7.35 -3.38 34.00
CA ARG A 417 7.82 -4.70 33.57
C ARG A 417 8.93 -4.61 32.51
N VAL A 418 8.87 -3.65 31.64
CA VAL A 418 9.89 -3.43 30.58
C VAL A 418 11.14 -2.72 31.11
N GLY A 419 11.05 -2.05 32.27
CA GLY A 419 12.21 -1.37 32.90
C GLY A 419 12.70 -0.14 32.15
N ILE A 420 11.80 0.55 31.44
CA ILE A 420 12.13 1.78 30.69
C ILE A 420 12.04 3.03 31.60
N ASP A 421 12.89 4.03 31.35
CA ASP A 421 12.73 5.37 31.93
C ASP A 421 11.46 6.02 31.37
N HIS A 422 10.42 6.14 32.20
CA HIS A 422 9.12 6.62 31.76
C HIS A 422 8.42 7.56 32.75
N THR A 423 7.55 8.40 32.20
CA THR A 423 6.61 9.23 32.92
C THR A 423 5.22 9.09 32.32
N VAL A 424 4.20 8.87 33.16
CA VAL A 424 2.80 8.85 32.74
C VAL A 424 2.10 10.08 33.31
N LEU A 425 1.56 10.91 32.41
CA LEU A 425 0.73 12.08 32.78
C LEU A 425 -0.73 11.71 32.56
N ILE A 426 -1.58 11.92 33.55
CA ILE A 426 -3.01 11.60 33.47
C ILE A 426 -3.83 12.88 33.67
N GLU A 427 -4.68 13.18 32.68
CA GLU A 427 -5.76 14.16 32.78
C GLU A 427 -7.10 13.42 32.78
N PRO A 428 -7.87 13.53 33.85
CA PRO A 428 -9.15 12.79 33.95
C PRO A 428 -10.23 13.34 33.03
N THR A 429 -10.05 14.56 32.54
CA THR A 429 -10.95 15.22 31.58
C THR A 429 -10.19 15.68 30.35
N ASN A 430 -10.86 15.73 29.21
CA ASN A 430 -10.23 16.14 27.96
C ASN A 430 -9.85 17.62 27.94
N ILE A 431 -8.56 17.89 28.05
CA ILE A 431 -8.01 19.24 27.92
C ILE A 431 -7.53 19.59 26.51
N TYR A 432 -7.84 18.75 25.53
CA TYR A 432 -7.41 18.82 24.13
C TYR A 432 -5.92 18.51 23.89
N LYS A 433 -5.58 18.24 22.60
CA LYS A 433 -4.24 17.78 22.17
C LYS A 433 -3.12 18.77 22.54
N TYR A 434 -3.23 20.03 22.14
CA TYR A 434 -2.10 20.96 22.25
C TYR A 434 -1.87 21.49 23.66
N PRO A 435 -2.87 21.80 24.47
CA PRO A 435 -2.67 22.06 25.89
C PRO A 435 -2.00 20.89 26.61
N PHE A 436 -2.36 19.65 26.30
CA PHE A 436 -1.73 18.50 26.90
C PHE A 436 -0.30 18.26 26.39
N MET A 437 -0.08 18.44 25.09
CA MET A 437 1.26 18.42 24.48
C MET A 437 2.19 19.42 25.18
N ARG A 438 1.70 20.63 25.54
CA ARG A 438 2.48 21.62 26.26
C ARG A 438 2.90 21.12 27.63
N LYS A 439 2.01 20.44 28.38
CA LYS A 439 2.36 19.78 29.64
C LYS A 439 3.42 18.69 29.46
N MET A 440 3.29 17.86 28.42
CA MET A 440 4.29 16.81 28.12
C MET A 440 5.66 17.43 27.80
N PHE A 441 5.68 18.48 26.98
CA PHE A 441 6.94 19.13 26.57
C PHE A 441 7.65 19.87 27.68
N SER A 442 6.95 20.31 28.75
CA SER A 442 7.58 20.92 29.93
C SER A 442 8.46 19.92 30.71
N LEU A 443 8.27 18.61 30.51
CA LEU A 443 9.05 17.55 31.17
C LEU A 443 10.22 17.05 30.30
N VAL A 444 10.36 17.54 29.07
CA VAL A 444 11.42 17.10 28.16
C VAL A 444 12.73 17.79 28.51
N ASP A 445 13.75 16.97 28.79
CA ASP A 445 15.12 17.40 29.10
C ASP A 445 16.15 16.98 28.03
N THR A 446 15.73 16.23 27.01
CA THR A 446 16.57 15.74 25.93
C THR A 446 16.66 16.72 24.76
N LYS A 447 17.64 16.52 23.86
CA LYS A 447 17.83 17.38 22.68
C LYS A 447 16.76 17.20 21.61
N TRP A 448 16.09 16.07 21.59
CA TRP A 448 15.12 15.70 20.56
C TRP A 448 13.85 15.15 21.16
N VAL A 449 12.72 15.55 20.61
CA VAL A 449 11.38 15.02 20.91
C VAL A 449 10.87 14.27 19.70
N ILE A 450 10.33 13.08 19.92
CA ILE A 450 9.62 12.29 18.91
C ILE A 450 8.17 12.18 19.36
N TRP A 451 7.26 12.64 18.53
CA TRP A 451 5.84 12.66 18.81
C TRP A 451 5.09 11.50 18.15
N PHE A 452 4.22 10.87 18.92
CA PHE A 452 3.24 9.88 18.45
C PHE A 452 1.84 10.26 18.89
N ASP A 453 0.88 10.29 17.95
CA ASP A 453 -0.53 10.12 18.28
C ASP A 453 -0.82 8.61 18.47
N ASP A 454 -1.86 8.28 19.24
CA ASP A 454 -2.25 6.91 19.59
C ASP A 454 -2.59 6.00 18.40
N ASP A 455 -2.86 6.57 17.23
CA ASP A 455 -3.13 5.85 15.98
C ASP A 455 -1.88 5.65 15.10
N SER A 456 -0.72 6.12 15.56
CA SER A 456 0.58 5.91 14.91
C SER A 456 1.38 4.82 15.63
N TYR A 457 2.13 4.01 14.88
CA TYR A 457 2.90 2.89 15.45
C TYR A 457 4.06 2.46 14.57
N ILE A 458 5.00 1.71 15.15
CA ILE A 458 6.13 1.10 14.46
C ILE A 458 5.81 -0.37 14.20
N ASN A 459 5.89 -0.79 12.95
CA ASN A 459 5.71 -2.17 12.54
C ASN A 459 7.06 -2.83 12.28
N ALA A 460 7.44 -3.80 13.13
CA ALA A 460 8.61 -4.69 13.02
C ALA A 460 9.91 -4.04 12.44
N ASN A 461 10.32 -2.91 13.00
CA ASN A 461 11.59 -2.27 12.63
C ASN A 461 12.39 -1.87 13.88
N PRO A 462 13.28 -2.73 14.41
CA PRO A 462 14.09 -2.42 15.59
C PRO A 462 15.15 -1.35 15.34
N GLU A 463 15.43 -1.00 14.10
CA GLU A 463 16.41 0.05 13.73
C GLU A 463 15.75 1.42 13.48
N TRP A 464 14.44 1.56 13.62
CA TRP A 464 13.71 2.78 13.25
C TRP A 464 14.25 4.03 13.94
N LEU A 465 14.60 3.92 15.23
CA LEU A 465 15.11 5.06 16.00
C LEU A 465 16.50 5.48 15.52
N GLN A 466 17.37 4.54 15.19
CA GLN A 466 18.69 4.84 14.61
C GLN A 466 18.55 5.45 13.21
N GLN A 467 17.60 4.95 12.41
CA GLN A 467 17.31 5.50 11.10
C GLN A 467 16.77 6.94 11.20
N LEU A 468 15.95 7.25 12.20
CA LEU A 468 15.51 8.61 12.47
C LEU A 468 16.64 9.49 13.00
N ALA A 469 17.44 8.97 13.95
CA ALA A 469 18.55 9.70 14.55
C ALA A 469 19.65 10.06 13.54
N ALA A 470 19.76 9.35 12.43
CA ALA A 470 20.65 9.69 11.32
C ALA A 470 20.35 11.06 10.70
N PHE A 471 19.15 11.59 10.90
CA PHE A 471 18.74 12.95 10.49
C PHE A 471 19.03 14.01 11.55
N PHE A 472 19.31 13.61 12.81
CA PHE A 472 19.65 14.50 13.92
C PHE A 472 21.14 14.90 13.82
N HIS A 473 21.47 15.93 13.07
CA HIS A 473 22.88 16.32 12.85
C HIS A 473 23.47 16.99 14.08
N PRO A 474 24.60 16.48 14.61
CA PRO A 474 25.31 17.13 15.71
C PRO A 474 26.07 18.40 15.31
N GLY A 475 26.16 18.71 14.04
CA GLY A 475 27.00 19.78 13.48
C GLY A 475 26.23 20.94 12.86
N GLY A 476 25.14 21.37 13.44
CA GLY A 476 24.62 22.74 13.44
C GLY A 476 24.30 23.49 12.15
N ASN A 477 24.52 22.96 10.93
CA ASN A 477 24.33 23.73 9.69
C ASN A 477 23.37 23.12 8.66
N SER A 478 22.56 22.14 9.02
CA SER A 478 21.59 21.57 8.06
C SER A 478 20.30 22.40 7.90
N GLY A 479 20.02 23.36 8.80
CA GLY A 479 18.80 24.16 8.76
C GLY A 479 17.50 23.38 9.08
N TYR A 480 17.58 22.05 9.28
CA TYR A 480 16.42 21.22 9.56
C TYR A 480 16.27 20.96 11.06
N HIS A 481 15.10 21.31 11.58
CA HIS A 481 14.77 21.17 13.01
C HIS A 481 13.52 20.29 13.23
N CYS A 482 12.80 19.94 12.17
CA CYS A 482 11.63 19.08 12.24
C CYS A 482 11.69 18.02 11.13
N PHE A 483 11.39 16.77 11.48
CA PHE A 483 11.46 15.59 10.63
C PHE A 483 10.15 14.82 10.69
N GLY A 484 9.56 14.52 9.52
CA GLY A 484 8.30 13.78 9.48
C GLY A 484 7.79 13.57 8.06
N LYS A 485 6.56 13.12 7.93
CA LYS A 485 5.89 13.04 6.63
C LYS A 485 5.40 14.42 6.24
N LYS A 486 6.13 15.03 5.31
CA LYS A 486 5.93 16.42 4.88
C LYS A 486 4.81 16.53 3.85
N TYR A 487 3.95 17.51 4.02
CA TYR A 487 2.92 17.94 3.09
C TYR A 487 2.99 19.45 2.89
N TYR A 488 2.30 19.97 1.86
CA TYR A 488 2.06 21.39 1.71
C TYR A 488 0.57 21.71 1.87
N TYR A 489 0.28 22.93 2.33
CA TYR A 489 -1.07 23.40 2.58
C TYR A 489 -1.28 24.81 2.05
N HIS A 490 -2.46 25.08 1.48
CA HIS A 490 -2.87 26.42 1.07
C HIS A 490 -3.53 27.14 2.25
N LEU A 491 -2.88 28.18 2.75
CA LEU A 491 -3.38 28.96 3.87
C LEU A 491 -4.63 29.74 3.46
N LYS A 492 -5.63 29.74 4.32
CA LYS A 492 -6.83 30.59 4.21
C LYS A 492 -6.56 31.94 4.89
N ASN A 493 -7.28 33.01 4.47
CA ASN A 493 -7.10 34.36 5.03
C ASN A 493 -7.22 34.40 6.56
N GLY A 494 -8.19 33.72 7.13
CA GLY A 494 -8.33 33.63 8.60
C GLY A 494 -7.14 32.98 9.30
N GLN A 495 -6.48 31.99 8.65
CA GLN A 495 -5.28 31.36 9.18
C GLN A 495 -4.06 32.31 9.08
N ILE A 496 -3.96 33.08 8.00
CA ILE A 496 -2.90 34.09 7.84
C ILE A 496 -3.02 35.14 8.94
N ASN A 497 -4.20 35.69 9.18
CA ASN A 497 -4.45 36.66 10.26
C ASN A 497 -4.10 36.08 11.63
N TRP A 498 -4.47 34.81 11.87
CA TRP A 498 -4.14 34.10 13.12
C TRP A 498 -2.63 33.96 13.29
N ILE A 499 -1.90 33.60 12.22
CA ILE A 499 -0.44 33.46 12.22
C ILE A 499 0.24 34.82 12.46
N GLN A 500 -0.24 35.88 11.83
CA GLN A 500 0.31 37.23 11.98
C GLN A 500 0.18 37.76 13.42
N ALA A 501 -0.82 37.28 14.16
CA ALA A 501 -1.01 37.59 15.59
C ALA A 501 -0.20 36.69 16.53
N ALA A 502 0.61 35.75 16.02
CA ALA A 502 1.39 34.84 16.84
C ALA A 502 2.69 35.48 17.37
N LYS A 503 3.10 35.15 18.59
CA LYS A 503 4.37 35.62 19.16
C LYS A 503 5.60 35.21 18.36
N TRP A 504 5.53 34.06 17.68
CA TRP A 504 6.59 33.51 16.85
C TRP A 504 6.57 34.03 15.40
N TYR A 505 5.61 34.90 15.02
CA TYR A 505 5.57 35.50 13.69
C TYR A 505 6.72 36.48 13.51
N LYS A 506 7.46 36.37 12.37
CA LYS A 506 8.64 37.20 12.04
C LYS A 506 8.44 38.06 10.78
N GLY A 507 7.23 38.16 10.25
CA GLY A 507 6.94 38.97 9.07
C GLY A 507 7.42 38.38 7.75
N ARG A 508 7.89 37.14 7.74
CA ARG A 508 8.35 36.48 6.51
C ARG A 508 7.18 36.19 5.58
N ASN A 509 7.29 36.60 4.32
CA ASN A 509 6.27 36.34 3.30
C ASN A 509 6.14 34.84 3.02
N PHE A 510 4.90 34.36 2.96
CA PHE A 510 4.64 32.97 2.61
C PHE A 510 4.94 32.71 1.13
N ARG A 511 5.36 31.49 0.83
CA ARG A 511 5.53 31.05 -0.56
C ARG A 511 4.21 31.17 -1.32
N GLN A 512 4.29 31.58 -2.58
CA GLN A 512 3.12 31.65 -3.47
C GLN A 512 3.10 30.43 -4.41
N ASN A 513 1.96 29.79 -4.52
CA ASN A 513 1.71 28.76 -5.51
C ASN A 513 0.31 28.95 -6.10
N LYS A 514 0.22 29.19 -7.40
CA LYS A 514 -1.04 29.42 -8.13
C LYS A 514 -1.94 30.48 -7.46
N GLY A 515 -1.33 31.58 -6.99
CA GLY A 515 -2.05 32.67 -6.31
C GLY A 515 -2.45 32.43 -4.85
N HIS A 516 -2.06 31.28 -4.27
CA HIS A 516 -2.34 30.96 -2.88
C HIS A 516 -1.07 30.98 -2.02
N HIS A 517 -1.18 31.50 -0.82
CA HIS A 517 -0.12 31.38 0.20
C HIS A 517 0.01 29.92 0.65
N THR A 518 1.24 29.40 0.65
CA THR A 518 1.51 28.00 0.97
C THR A 518 2.56 27.83 2.05
N ILE A 519 2.42 26.78 2.83
CA ILE A 519 3.43 26.31 3.77
C ILE A 519 3.63 24.81 3.68
N ASP A 520 4.81 24.36 4.09
CA ASP A 520 5.11 22.97 4.37
C ASP A 520 4.79 22.64 5.83
N PHE A 521 4.30 21.43 6.12
CA PHE A 521 4.05 20.95 7.48
C PHE A 521 4.22 19.44 7.58
N CYS A 522 4.51 18.93 8.78
CA CYS A 522 4.45 17.49 9.08
C CYS A 522 3.06 17.10 9.54
N THR A 523 2.60 15.88 9.17
CA THR A 523 1.30 15.38 9.67
C THR A 523 1.32 15.20 11.18
N GLY A 524 0.21 15.49 11.84
CA GLY A 524 0.09 15.51 13.31
C GLY A 524 0.26 14.17 14.01
N GLY A 525 0.26 13.03 13.27
CA GLY A 525 0.35 11.69 13.86
C GLY A 525 1.76 11.27 14.29
N PHE A 526 2.79 11.75 13.57
CA PHE A 526 4.19 11.48 13.86
C PHE A 526 5.11 12.58 13.33
N TRP A 527 6.00 13.04 14.17
CA TRP A 527 7.14 13.88 13.79
C TRP A 527 8.20 13.88 14.89
N ALA A 528 9.43 14.23 14.51
CA ALA A 528 10.51 14.50 15.45
C ALA A 528 10.93 15.96 15.33
N ILE A 529 11.23 16.61 16.44
CA ILE A 529 11.61 18.02 16.48
C ILE A 529 12.72 18.25 17.51
N SER A 530 13.62 19.20 17.22
CA SER A 530 14.62 19.59 18.21
C SER A 530 13.95 20.34 19.39
N THR A 531 14.39 20.05 20.60
CA THR A 531 13.88 20.72 21.80
C THR A 531 14.19 22.22 21.80
N ASP A 532 15.30 22.62 21.16
CA ASP A 532 15.63 24.03 20.98
C ASP A 532 14.61 24.76 20.10
N ALA A 533 14.12 24.11 19.03
CA ALA A 533 13.05 24.67 18.21
C ALA A 533 11.74 24.81 19.00
N ILE A 534 11.37 23.80 19.82
CA ILE A 534 10.19 23.86 20.69
C ILE A 534 10.28 25.08 21.64
N ARG A 535 11.44 25.28 22.25
CA ARG A 535 11.68 26.39 23.21
C ARG A 535 11.69 27.74 22.52
N ALA A 536 12.38 27.85 21.37
CA ALA A 536 12.45 29.09 20.60
C ALA A 536 11.08 29.56 20.07
N LEU A 537 10.20 28.61 19.76
CA LEU A 537 8.85 28.90 19.26
C LEU A 537 7.81 29.03 20.39
N ASP A 538 8.16 28.74 21.66
CA ASP A 538 7.20 28.55 22.75
C ASP A 538 6.06 27.58 22.33
N TRP A 539 6.45 26.49 21.64
CA TRP A 539 5.51 25.54 21.07
C TRP A 539 5.07 24.46 22.07
N PRO A 540 3.79 24.03 22.11
CA PRO A 540 2.63 24.50 21.28
C PRO A 540 2.14 25.90 21.68
N ASP A 541 1.71 26.66 20.67
CA ASP A 541 1.10 27.96 20.89
C ASP A 541 -0.15 27.83 21.79
N PRO A 542 -0.26 28.58 22.90
CA PRO A 542 -1.34 28.42 23.88
C PRO A 542 -2.75 28.71 23.31
N ARG A 543 -2.84 29.35 22.15
CA ARG A 543 -4.11 29.64 21.49
C ARG A 543 -4.66 28.43 20.73
N ILE A 544 -3.84 27.38 20.50
CA ILE A 544 -4.25 26.17 19.77
C ILE A 544 -4.83 25.16 20.76
N LYS A 545 -6.06 24.71 20.53
CA LYS A 545 -6.68 23.66 21.36
C LYS A 545 -6.59 22.28 20.68
N HIS A 546 -7.09 22.14 19.45
CA HIS A 546 -7.20 20.82 18.81
C HIS A 546 -6.83 20.83 17.32
N ASN A 547 -7.63 21.40 16.44
CA ASN A 547 -7.48 21.28 14.99
C ASN A 547 -6.49 22.27 14.39
N GLY A 548 -5.76 21.83 13.34
CA GLY A 548 -4.89 22.68 12.52
C GLY A 548 -3.52 23.01 13.13
N GLY A 549 -3.18 22.47 14.30
CA GLY A 549 -1.93 22.82 14.95
C GLY A 549 -0.68 22.34 14.20
N ASP A 550 -0.73 21.21 13.49
CA ASP A 550 0.35 20.76 12.63
C ASP A 550 0.64 21.75 11.49
N ILE A 551 -0.40 22.36 10.89
CA ILE A 551 -0.26 23.44 9.90
C ILE A 551 0.38 24.67 10.57
N MET A 552 -0.05 25.02 11.80
CA MET A 552 0.48 26.14 12.56
C MET A 552 1.93 25.89 13.00
N LEU A 553 2.31 24.66 13.36
CA LEU A 553 3.71 24.29 13.58
C LEU A 553 4.55 24.51 12.32
N GLY A 554 4.05 24.07 11.15
CA GLY A 554 4.71 24.33 9.88
C GLY A 554 4.91 25.83 9.61
N ALA A 555 3.89 26.66 9.90
CA ALA A 555 3.98 28.11 9.78
C ALA A 555 5.00 28.72 10.76
N ALA A 556 5.02 28.26 12.01
CA ALA A 556 5.96 28.73 13.02
C ALA A 556 7.41 28.42 12.65
N LEU A 557 7.66 27.18 12.21
CA LEU A 557 8.97 26.75 11.69
C LEU A 557 9.40 27.61 10.51
N TYR A 558 8.53 27.78 9.51
CA TYR A 558 8.81 28.61 8.34
C TYR A 558 9.15 30.06 8.69
N GLN A 559 8.37 30.68 9.57
CA GLN A 559 8.59 32.07 9.99
C GLN A 559 9.94 32.26 10.70
N ASN A 560 10.46 31.22 11.36
CA ASN A 560 11.70 31.28 12.13
C ASN A 560 12.89 30.60 11.41
N GLU A 561 12.79 30.33 10.12
CA GLU A 561 13.84 29.72 9.30
C GLU A 561 14.27 28.32 9.78
N LEU A 562 13.34 27.63 10.42
CA LEU A 562 13.52 26.26 10.89
C LEU A 562 12.87 25.31 9.87
N ASP A 563 13.67 24.74 9.00
CA ASP A 563 13.15 23.92 7.89
C ASP A 563 12.63 22.53 8.34
N ILE A 564 11.71 21.99 7.53
CA ILE A 564 11.14 20.66 7.68
C ILE A 564 11.77 19.71 6.66
N GLN A 565 12.31 18.59 7.13
CA GLN A 565 12.81 17.52 6.27
C GLN A 565 11.82 16.36 6.16
N GLN A 566 11.55 15.93 4.93
CA GLN A 566 10.81 14.70 4.67
C GLN A 566 11.64 13.50 5.10
N VAL A 567 11.10 12.67 5.98
CA VAL A 567 11.72 11.37 6.34
C VAL A 567 10.81 10.21 5.95
N ARG A 568 11.45 9.09 5.63
CA ARG A 568 10.78 7.80 5.43
C ARG A 568 11.46 6.79 6.33
N ILE A 569 10.72 6.29 7.30
CA ILE A 569 11.18 5.26 8.22
C ILE A 569 10.40 3.99 7.88
N PRO A 570 11.10 2.91 7.47
CA PRO A 570 10.44 1.63 7.24
C PRO A 570 9.66 1.18 8.48
N GLY A 571 8.47 0.64 8.29
CA GLY A 571 7.61 0.18 9.37
C GLY A 571 6.88 1.27 10.17
N LEU A 572 7.21 2.55 10.00
CA LEU A 572 6.45 3.63 10.63
C LEU A 572 5.09 3.79 9.92
N VAL A 573 4.03 3.56 10.66
CA VAL A 573 2.64 3.77 10.23
C VAL A 573 2.10 5.02 10.90
N ILE A 574 1.70 6.00 10.10
CA ILE A 574 1.05 7.22 10.54
C ILE A 574 -0.40 7.14 10.03
N SER A 575 -1.32 6.87 10.92
CA SER A 575 -2.69 6.53 10.54
C SER A 575 -3.72 7.41 11.24
N GLY A 576 -4.19 8.43 10.56
CA GLY A 576 -5.40 9.17 10.98
C GLY A 576 -6.71 8.40 10.74
N HIS A 577 -6.67 7.19 10.19
CA HIS A 577 -7.87 6.43 9.81
C HIS A 577 -8.24 5.31 10.80
N ALA A 578 -7.31 4.84 11.62
CA ALA A 578 -7.54 3.72 12.52
C ALA A 578 -8.60 4.02 13.61
N ARG A 579 -8.70 5.26 14.08
CA ARG A 579 -9.75 5.67 15.03
C ARG A 579 -11.16 5.54 14.46
N ARG A 580 -11.35 5.84 13.19
CA ARG A 580 -12.67 5.85 12.53
C ARG A 580 -13.23 4.45 12.28
N GLY A 581 -12.40 3.42 12.33
CA GLY A 581 -12.81 2.01 12.24
C GLY A 581 -13.18 1.37 13.58
N TYR A 582 -12.84 2.01 14.72
CA TYR A 582 -13.25 1.53 16.04
C TYR A 582 -14.57 2.22 16.42
N LYS A 583 -15.65 1.46 16.52
CA LYS A 583 -17.01 1.93 16.88
C LYS A 583 -17.17 2.37 18.35
N GLU A 584 -16.11 2.67 19.05
CA GLU A 584 -16.17 3.27 20.39
C GLU A 584 -16.41 4.77 20.23
N THR A 585 -17.68 5.14 20.13
CA THR A 585 -18.11 6.54 20.09
C THR A 585 -17.86 7.19 21.43
N HIS A 586 -17.04 8.22 21.45
CA HIS A 586 -16.93 9.09 22.63
C HIS A 586 -18.15 10.02 22.66
N PRO A 587 -18.96 10.04 23.73
CA PRO A 587 -20.02 11.02 23.88
C PRO A 587 -19.37 12.41 24.07
N GLY A 588 -19.45 13.28 23.08
CA GLY A 588 -19.03 14.68 23.20
C GLY A 588 -18.19 15.27 22.08
N ILE A 589 -17.90 14.54 20.99
CA ILE A 589 -17.28 15.12 19.80
C ILE A 589 -18.33 15.22 18.70
N THR A 590 -19.06 16.31 18.70
CA THR A 590 -19.73 16.79 17.48
C THR A 590 -18.68 17.49 16.62
N SER A 591 -18.46 16.92 15.41
CA SER A 591 -17.77 17.41 14.20
C SER A 591 -16.86 18.63 14.30
#